data_2a396e5d2ffd8bc3ca0af395e94b924b
#
_entry.id   2a396e5d2ffd8bc3ca0af395e94b924b
#
_cell.length_a   1.000
_cell.length_b   1.000
_cell.length_c   1.000
_cell.angle_alpha   90.00
_cell.angle_beta   90.00
_cell.angle_gamma   90.00
#
_symmetry.space_group_name_H-M   'P 1'
#
loop_
_entity.id
_entity.type
_entity.pdbx_description
1 polymer ?
#
loop_
_entity_poly.entity_id
_entity_poly.type
_entity_poly.pdbx_seq_one_letter_code
_entity_poly.pdbx_strand_id
1 'polypeptide(L)'
;ELLSDVTGVRFGLMVFNNSEGGYIKDTCGTTNSTISSHVNALTAETWTPLGETLAEAGLYFAGEASHFNNGTSYTSPIQHRCQKNYVIIVTDGEPTYDDNSILYKSNYYSSKKIGDYDKDGREFDSFGDIKYPYSYYGTDFLDDVAGFLYNTDMNTMGGGTSFEKQNIITHTIGFK
;
A
#
# COMPACT_ATOMS: atom_id res chain seq x y z
N GLU A 1 18.22 -4.26 13.67
CA GLU A 1 17.82 -5.39 14.53
C GLU A 1 16.69 -6.21 13.88
N LEU A 2 15.49 -5.66 13.62
CA LEU A 2 14.39 -6.45 13.05
C LEU A 2 14.80 -7.26 11.81
N LEU A 3 15.47 -6.63 10.86
CA LEU A 3 15.88 -7.25 9.59
C LEU A 3 16.94 -8.35 9.78
N SER A 4 17.74 -8.30 10.86
CA SER A 4 18.75 -9.31 11.17
C SER A 4 18.20 -10.51 11.92
N ASP A 5 17.13 -10.32 12.68
CA ASP A 5 16.66 -11.30 13.66
C ASP A 5 15.56 -12.20 13.10
N VAL A 6 14.93 -11.81 11.99
CA VAL A 6 13.85 -12.58 11.36
C VAL A 6 14.37 -13.36 10.17
N THR A 7 14.14 -14.69 10.18
CA THR A 7 14.49 -15.60 9.09
C THR A 7 13.26 -16.13 8.38
N GLY A 8 13.41 -16.53 7.11
CA GLY A 8 12.31 -17.08 6.32
C GLY A 8 11.33 -16.03 5.78
N VAL A 9 11.64 -14.75 5.93
CA VAL A 9 10.87 -13.62 5.40
C VAL A 9 11.68 -12.89 4.34
N ARG A 10 11.02 -12.46 3.27
CA ARG A 10 11.60 -11.60 2.25
C ARG A 10 11.10 -10.17 2.50
N PHE A 11 12.00 -9.29 2.87
CA PHE A 11 11.71 -7.88 3.06
C PHE A 11 11.84 -7.10 1.76
N GLY A 12 11.07 -6.03 1.63
CA GLY A 12 11.21 -4.95 0.67
C GLY A 12 11.05 -3.62 1.40
N LEU A 13 11.36 -2.54 0.74
CA LEU A 13 11.21 -1.18 1.25
C LEU A 13 10.39 -0.36 0.25
N MET A 14 9.38 0.31 0.73
CA MET A 14 8.62 1.32 0.02
C MET A 14 8.69 2.64 0.77
N VAL A 15 8.75 3.74 0.06
CA VAL A 15 8.82 5.08 0.62
C VAL A 15 7.84 6.01 -0.07
N PHE A 16 7.45 7.10 0.59
CA PHE A 16 6.56 8.10 0.02
C PHE A 16 7.20 8.83 -1.16
N ASN A 17 6.41 9.17 -2.15
CA ASN A 17 6.79 10.11 -3.22
C ASN A 17 6.71 11.56 -2.74
N ASN A 18 7.27 12.46 -3.52
CA ASN A 18 7.29 13.89 -3.17
C ASN A 18 5.90 14.57 -3.21
N SER A 19 4.95 14.02 -3.94
CA SER A 19 3.62 14.62 -4.09
C SER A 19 2.49 13.65 -3.81
N GLU A 20 2.50 12.50 -4.44
CA GLU A 20 1.40 11.52 -4.37
C GLU A 20 1.95 10.10 -4.32
N GLY A 21 1.31 9.24 -3.52
CA GLY A 21 1.61 7.84 -3.42
C GLY A 21 3.01 7.52 -2.90
N GLY A 22 3.50 6.36 -3.28
CA GLY A 22 4.81 5.88 -2.93
C GLY A 22 5.49 5.10 -4.04
N TYR A 23 6.72 4.72 -3.84
CA TYR A 23 7.46 3.89 -4.79
C TYR A 23 8.26 2.78 -4.10
N ILE A 24 8.47 1.69 -4.82
CA ILE A 24 9.30 0.58 -4.34
C ILE A 24 10.78 0.99 -4.42
N LYS A 25 11.38 1.19 -3.27
CA LYS A 25 12.82 1.47 -3.13
C LYS A 25 13.64 0.20 -3.25
N ASP A 26 13.18 -0.86 -2.56
CA ASP A 26 13.77 -2.19 -2.61
C ASP A 26 12.67 -3.23 -2.80
N THR A 27 12.83 -4.10 -3.79
CA THR A 27 11.89 -5.21 -4.01
C THR A 27 11.98 -6.27 -2.91
N CYS A 28 10.90 -7.00 -2.69
CA CYS A 28 10.90 -8.12 -1.73
C CYS A 28 11.96 -9.18 -2.10
N GLY A 29 12.90 -9.41 -1.18
CA GLY A 29 14.05 -10.30 -1.37
C GLY A 29 15.39 -9.58 -1.58
N THR A 30 15.39 -8.24 -1.63
CA THR A 30 16.62 -7.45 -1.50
C THR A 30 17.32 -7.80 -0.17
N THR A 31 18.64 -7.80 -0.16
CA THR A 31 19.40 -8.18 1.05
C THR A 31 19.12 -7.23 2.21
N ASN A 32 19.04 -7.77 3.41
CA ASN A 32 18.74 -6.98 4.61
C ASN A 32 19.77 -5.87 4.86
N SER A 33 21.03 -6.08 4.48
CA SER A 33 22.06 -5.04 4.58
C SER A 33 21.81 -3.88 3.63
N THR A 34 21.36 -4.14 2.40
CA THR A 34 21.00 -3.12 1.43
C THR A 34 19.80 -2.30 1.92
N ILE A 35 18.73 -2.99 2.37
CA ILE A 35 17.55 -2.33 2.93
C ILE A 35 17.94 -1.45 4.12
N SER A 36 18.75 -1.97 5.05
CA SER A 36 19.23 -1.21 6.21
C SER A 36 20.02 0.03 5.81
N SER A 37 20.85 -0.07 4.78
CA SER A 37 21.59 1.08 4.24
C SER A 37 20.65 2.13 3.67
N HIS A 38 19.65 1.72 2.91
CA HIS A 38 18.67 2.64 2.33
C HIS A 38 17.80 3.30 3.41
N VAL A 39 17.35 2.54 4.42
CA VAL A 39 16.61 3.10 5.56
C VAL A 39 17.43 4.16 6.30
N ASN A 40 18.72 3.90 6.56
CA ASN A 40 19.61 4.85 7.23
C ASN A 40 19.92 6.12 6.39
N ALA A 41 19.69 6.05 5.09
CA ALA A 41 19.89 7.17 4.17
C ALA A 41 18.60 7.96 3.87
N LEU A 42 17.46 7.56 4.46
CA LEU A 42 16.20 8.30 4.27
C LEU A 42 16.28 9.66 4.96
N THR A 43 15.70 10.63 4.28
CA THR A 43 15.49 11.99 4.78
C THR A 43 14.00 12.30 4.77
N ALA A 44 13.52 13.03 5.77
CA ALA A 44 12.12 13.45 5.88
C ALA A 44 11.89 14.68 4.99
N GLU A 45 11.47 14.47 3.74
CA GLU A 45 11.39 15.55 2.74
C GLU A 45 10.03 15.65 2.03
N THR A 46 9.02 14.88 2.46
CA THR A 46 7.78 14.77 1.68
C THR A 46 6.53 14.72 2.56
N TRP A 47 5.38 14.74 1.90
CA TRP A 47 4.07 14.52 2.49
C TRP A 47 3.87 13.05 2.88
N THR A 48 2.73 12.75 3.51
CA THR A 48 2.43 11.41 4.06
C THR A 48 1.17 10.82 3.42
N PRO A 49 1.15 10.48 2.12
CA PRO A 49 0.00 9.91 1.42
C PRO A 49 -0.16 8.42 1.76
N LEU A 50 -0.73 8.13 2.94
CA LEU A 50 -0.78 6.77 3.51
C LEU A 50 -1.63 5.81 2.69
N GLY A 51 -2.87 6.17 2.37
CA GLY A 51 -3.80 5.35 1.60
C GLY A 51 -3.30 5.12 0.18
N GLU A 52 -2.81 6.19 -0.47
CA GLU A 52 -2.22 6.11 -1.81
C GLU A 52 -1.00 5.19 -1.86
N THR A 53 -0.11 5.32 -0.87
CA THR A 53 1.09 4.48 -0.79
C THR A 53 0.73 3.02 -0.54
N LEU A 54 -0.27 2.75 0.30
CA LEU A 54 -0.76 1.40 0.53
C LEU A 54 -1.44 0.83 -0.73
N ALA A 55 -2.19 1.65 -1.47
CA ALA A 55 -2.77 1.25 -2.75
C ALA A 55 -1.67 0.88 -3.75
N GLU A 56 -0.62 1.69 -3.85
CA GLU A 56 0.52 1.39 -4.72
C GLU A 56 1.23 0.08 -4.31
N ALA A 57 1.37 -0.19 -3.01
CA ALA A 57 1.88 -1.48 -2.53
C ALA A 57 1.00 -2.65 -2.98
N GLY A 58 -0.32 -2.48 -2.99
CA GLY A 58 -1.25 -3.47 -3.53
C GLY A 58 -0.99 -3.78 -5.01
N LEU A 59 -0.77 -2.76 -5.85
CA LEU A 59 -0.43 -2.94 -7.27
C LEU A 59 0.91 -3.69 -7.43
N TYR A 60 1.90 -3.40 -6.58
CA TYR A 60 3.16 -4.14 -6.56
C TYR A 60 2.94 -5.63 -6.25
N PHE A 61 2.18 -5.95 -5.23
CA PHE A 61 1.86 -7.36 -4.90
C PHE A 61 1.06 -8.04 -6.02
N ALA A 62 0.16 -7.32 -6.66
CA ALA A 62 -0.61 -7.84 -7.79
C ALA A 62 0.26 -8.10 -9.05
N GLY A 63 1.39 -7.42 -9.19
CA GLY A 63 2.20 -7.42 -10.41
C GLY A 63 1.60 -6.56 -11.52
N GLU A 64 0.82 -5.55 -11.15
CA GLU A 64 0.22 -4.58 -12.05
C GLU A 64 1.17 -3.42 -12.35
N ALA A 65 0.74 -2.52 -13.23
CA ALA A 65 1.49 -1.30 -13.49
C ALA A 65 1.31 -0.30 -12.33
N SER A 66 2.39 0.40 -11.99
CA SER A 66 2.37 1.50 -11.03
C SER A 66 1.39 2.60 -11.46
N HIS A 67 0.62 3.13 -10.52
CA HIS A 67 -0.21 4.30 -10.76
C HIS A 67 0.60 5.60 -10.64
N PHE A 68 1.47 5.70 -9.65
CA PHE A 68 2.20 6.92 -9.32
C PHE A 68 3.59 7.03 -9.96
N ASN A 69 4.12 5.97 -10.53
CA ASN A 69 5.50 5.92 -11.04
C ASN A 69 5.57 5.69 -12.56
N ASN A 70 4.89 6.55 -13.33
CA ASN A 70 4.89 6.58 -14.80
C ASN A 70 4.55 5.22 -15.45
N GLY A 71 3.64 4.44 -14.85
CA GLY A 71 3.22 3.15 -15.39
C GLY A 71 4.30 2.08 -15.36
N THR A 72 5.31 2.21 -14.50
CA THR A 72 6.32 1.17 -14.31
C THR A 72 5.64 -0.17 -14.01
N SER A 73 5.91 -1.19 -14.80
CA SER A 73 5.34 -2.52 -14.58
C SER A 73 6.04 -3.21 -13.43
N TYR A 74 5.26 -3.68 -12.46
CA TYR A 74 5.77 -4.43 -11.33
C TYR A 74 5.86 -5.93 -11.63
N THR A 75 6.88 -6.56 -11.08
CA THR A 75 6.92 -8.02 -10.95
C THR A 75 6.42 -8.38 -9.56
N SER A 76 5.33 -9.14 -9.48
CA SER A 76 4.75 -9.55 -8.20
C SER A 76 5.77 -10.29 -7.32
N PRO A 77 5.88 -9.94 -6.04
CA PRO A 77 6.71 -10.68 -5.09
C PRO A 77 6.05 -11.99 -4.64
N ILE A 78 4.80 -12.26 -5.03
CA ILE A 78 4.09 -13.47 -4.67
C ILE A 78 4.59 -14.62 -5.56
N GLN A 79 5.28 -15.57 -4.95
CA GLN A 79 5.90 -16.70 -5.65
C GLN A 79 5.19 -18.04 -5.39
N HIS A 80 4.42 -18.12 -4.30
CA HIS A 80 3.76 -19.34 -3.87
C HIS A 80 2.32 -19.07 -3.47
N ARG A 81 1.42 -20.01 -3.80
CA ARG A 81 -0.03 -19.89 -3.56
C ARG A 81 -0.44 -19.83 -2.09
N CYS A 82 0.39 -20.33 -1.19
CA CYS A 82 0.17 -20.27 0.26
C CYS A 82 1.00 -19.17 0.95
N GLN A 83 1.61 -18.28 0.18
CA GLN A 83 2.43 -17.20 0.72
C GLN A 83 1.56 -16.22 1.51
N LYS A 84 2.05 -15.82 2.67
CA LYS A 84 1.45 -14.72 3.44
C LYS A 84 2.16 -13.42 3.09
N ASN A 85 1.37 -12.38 2.87
CA ASN A 85 1.87 -11.10 2.42
C ASN A 85 1.48 -10.03 3.45
N TYR A 86 2.45 -9.21 3.82
CA TYR A 86 2.29 -8.19 4.86
C TYR A 86 2.81 -6.85 4.37
N VAL A 87 2.13 -5.79 4.77
CA VAL A 87 2.63 -4.41 4.72
C VAL A 87 2.69 -3.89 6.15
N ILE A 88 3.82 -3.31 6.52
CA ILE A 88 3.98 -2.60 7.79
C ILE A 88 4.20 -1.13 7.45
N ILE A 89 3.25 -0.30 7.84
CA ILE A 89 3.34 1.15 7.70
C ILE A 89 3.93 1.71 8.99
N VAL A 90 4.99 2.50 8.86
CA VAL A 90 5.62 3.20 9.98
C VAL A 90 5.47 4.70 9.73
N THR A 91 4.75 5.40 10.59
CA THR A 91 4.45 6.83 10.45
C THR A 91 4.44 7.53 11.81
N ASP A 92 4.79 8.81 11.81
CA ASP A 92 4.74 9.70 12.98
C ASP A 92 3.57 10.70 12.91
N GLY A 93 2.72 10.61 11.87
CA GLY A 93 1.69 11.60 11.62
C GLY A 93 0.43 11.08 10.93
N GLU A 94 -0.46 12.05 10.77
CA GLU A 94 -1.71 11.89 10.03
C GLU A 94 -1.43 11.87 8.51
N PRO A 95 -2.35 11.30 7.70
CA PRO A 95 -2.22 11.36 6.25
C PRO A 95 -2.26 12.81 5.76
N THR A 96 -1.48 13.12 4.74
CA THR A 96 -1.46 14.42 4.08
C THR A 96 -1.30 14.23 2.58
N TYR A 97 -2.00 15.04 1.75
CA TYR A 97 -2.03 14.90 0.29
C TYR A 97 -2.36 13.45 -0.14
N ASP A 98 -3.46 12.94 0.40
CA ASP A 98 -3.88 11.54 0.30
C ASP A 98 -5.28 11.45 -0.33
N ASP A 99 -5.50 12.16 -1.44
CA ASP A 99 -6.82 12.33 -2.05
C ASP A 99 -6.88 11.96 -3.55
N ASN A 100 -5.91 11.19 -4.04
CA ASN A 100 -5.88 10.79 -5.44
C ASN A 100 -7.09 9.94 -5.83
N SER A 101 -7.56 10.16 -7.05
CA SER A 101 -8.75 9.51 -7.59
C SER A 101 -8.66 7.98 -7.68
N ILE A 102 -7.48 7.39 -7.58
CA ILE A 102 -7.30 5.94 -7.52
C ILE A 102 -8.02 5.34 -6.30
N LEU A 103 -8.13 6.09 -5.21
CA LEU A 103 -8.75 5.65 -3.97
C LEU A 103 -10.29 5.53 -4.10
N TYR A 104 -10.93 6.33 -4.98
CA TYR A 104 -12.39 6.41 -4.97
C TYR A 104 -13.09 6.41 -6.35
N LYS A 105 -12.47 6.92 -7.42
CA LYS A 105 -13.13 7.05 -8.73
C LYS A 105 -12.75 5.97 -9.74
N SER A 106 -11.52 5.54 -9.73
CA SER A 106 -10.96 4.63 -10.74
C SER A 106 -11.20 3.16 -10.38
N ASN A 107 -11.19 2.29 -11.38
CA ASN A 107 -11.04 0.87 -11.15
C ASN A 107 -9.61 0.61 -10.70
N TYR A 108 -9.47 0.20 -9.47
CA TYR A 108 -8.16 -0.01 -8.86
C TYR A 108 -7.54 -1.34 -9.31
N TYR A 109 -8.23 -2.44 -9.09
CA TYR A 109 -7.72 -3.78 -9.40
C TYR A 109 -8.85 -4.70 -9.87
N SER A 110 -8.64 -5.43 -10.97
CA SER A 110 -9.60 -6.41 -11.51
C SER A 110 -11.03 -5.86 -11.65
N SER A 111 -11.16 -4.65 -12.19
CA SER A 111 -12.43 -3.90 -12.35
C SER A 111 -13.14 -3.54 -11.04
N LYS A 112 -12.47 -3.67 -9.90
CA LYS A 112 -12.97 -3.21 -8.59
C LYS A 112 -12.35 -1.87 -8.22
N LYS A 113 -13.09 -1.07 -7.48
CA LYS A 113 -12.61 0.16 -6.87
C LYS A 113 -12.52 0.00 -5.35
N ILE A 114 -11.73 0.81 -4.70
CA ILE A 114 -11.65 0.91 -3.24
C ILE A 114 -12.91 1.65 -2.75
N GLY A 115 -12.94 2.96 -2.78
CA GLY A 115 -14.04 3.78 -2.27
C GLY A 115 -14.23 3.61 -0.77
N ASP A 116 -15.38 3.95 -0.25
CA ASP A 116 -15.80 3.66 1.13
C ASP A 116 -16.04 2.13 1.23
N TYR A 117 -14.93 1.39 1.45
CA TYR A 117 -14.92 -0.08 1.37
C TYR A 117 -15.54 -0.71 2.61
N ASP A 118 -15.28 -0.15 3.77
CA ASP A 118 -15.80 -0.64 5.05
C ASP A 118 -17.21 -0.10 5.37
N LYS A 119 -17.66 0.91 4.60
CA LYS A 119 -18.99 1.53 4.67
C LYS A 119 -19.24 2.30 5.97
N ASP A 120 -18.22 2.91 6.49
CA ASP A 120 -18.35 3.76 7.68
C ASP A 120 -18.79 5.20 7.35
N GLY A 121 -18.72 5.59 6.07
CA GLY A 121 -19.20 6.87 5.53
C GLY A 121 -18.32 8.05 5.91
N ARG A 122 -17.05 7.83 6.19
CA ARG A 122 -16.11 8.88 6.63
C ARG A 122 -15.41 9.58 5.46
N GLU A 123 -15.35 8.96 4.30
CA GLU A 123 -14.65 9.42 3.09
C GLU A 123 -15.40 10.48 2.32
N PHE A 124 -16.76 10.44 2.35
CA PHE A 124 -17.61 11.32 1.57
C PHE A 124 -18.61 12.05 2.44
N ASP A 125 -18.93 13.30 2.05
CA ASP A 125 -20.02 14.05 2.65
C ASP A 125 -21.39 13.67 2.06
N SER A 126 -22.45 14.33 2.52
CA SER A 126 -23.82 14.07 2.06
C SER A 126 -24.06 14.42 0.58
N PHE A 127 -23.15 15.13 -0.06
CA PHE A 127 -23.19 15.51 -1.47
C PHE A 127 -22.31 14.58 -2.34
N GLY A 128 -21.54 13.68 -1.70
CA GLY A 128 -20.62 12.78 -2.37
C GLY A 128 -19.24 13.37 -2.67
N ASP A 129 -18.93 14.49 -2.05
CA ASP A 129 -17.59 15.10 -2.12
C ASP A 129 -16.68 14.51 -1.04
N ILE A 130 -15.37 14.45 -1.33
CA ILE A 130 -14.37 13.91 -0.39
C ILE A 130 -14.32 14.78 0.87
N LYS A 131 -14.31 14.12 2.02
CA LYS A 131 -14.00 14.75 3.29
C LYS A 131 -12.49 14.76 3.54
N TYR A 132 -12.06 15.82 4.19
CA TYR A 132 -10.68 15.98 4.63
C TYR A 132 -10.65 16.10 6.16
N PRO A 133 -10.75 14.98 6.90
CA PRO A 133 -10.73 15.01 8.37
C PRO A 133 -9.38 15.45 8.92
N TYR A 134 -8.32 15.35 8.12
CA TYR A 134 -6.97 15.73 8.50
C TYR A 134 -6.50 16.96 7.73
N SER A 135 -5.41 17.56 8.20
CA SER A 135 -4.81 18.74 7.55
C SER A 135 -4.23 18.41 6.18
N TYR A 136 -4.06 19.43 5.33
CA TYR A 136 -3.38 19.30 4.04
C TYR A 136 -3.94 18.17 3.15
N TYR A 137 -5.25 18.15 2.93
CA TYR A 137 -5.94 17.17 2.06
C TYR A 137 -5.73 15.71 2.52
N GLY A 138 -5.56 15.50 3.82
CA GLY A 138 -5.52 14.17 4.40
C GLY A 138 -6.91 13.54 4.49
N THR A 139 -7.04 12.32 4.02
CA THR A 139 -8.31 11.56 3.95
C THR A 139 -8.29 10.36 4.88
N ASP A 140 -9.42 9.68 5.00
CA ASP A 140 -9.58 8.49 5.84
C ASP A 140 -9.59 7.17 5.04
N PHE A 141 -9.03 7.17 3.82
CA PHE A 141 -9.02 5.99 2.95
C PHE A 141 -8.04 4.88 3.34
N LEU A 142 -7.20 5.06 4.36
CA LEU A 142 -6.17 4.06 4.69
C LEU A 142 -6.77 2.72 5.10
N ASP A 143 -7.82 2.71 5.91
CA ASP A 143 -8.52 1.51 6.37
C ASP A 143 -9.36 0.87 5.25
N ASP A 144 -9.95 1.67 4.37
CA ASP A 144 -10.61 1.18 3.16
C ASP A 144 -9.65 0.41 2.25
N VAL A 145 -8.48 0.98 1.99
CA VAL A 145 -7.43 0.31 1.21
C VAL A 145 -7.01 -0.98 1.91
N ALA A 146 -6.76 -0.92 3.20
CA ALA A 146 -6.36 -2.11 3.98
C ALA A 146 -7.47 -3.19 3.95
N GLY A 147 -8.72 -2.79 4.11
CA GLY A 147 -9.89 -3.67 4.01
C GLY A 147 -10.02 -4.31 2.62
N PHE A 148 -9.83 -3.52 1.56
CA PHE A 148 -9.83 -4.01 0.18
C PHE A 148 -8.73 -5.05 -0.05
N LEU A 149 -7.50 -4.75 0.35
CA LEU A 149 -6.34 -5.62 0.17
C LEU A 149 -6.45 -6.92 0.98
N TYR A 150 -7.06 -6.87 2.15
CA TYR A 150 -7.32 -8.05 2.97
C TYR A 150 -8.41 -8.95 2.38
N ASN A 151 -9.45 -8.37 1.78
CA ASN A 151 -10.60 -9.11 1.28
C ASN A 151 -10.49 -9.51 -0.20
N THR A 152 -9.52 -8.98 -0.93
CA THR A 152 -9.32 -9.26 -2.36
C THR A 152 -8.18 -10.26 -2.57
N ASP A 153 -8.36 -11.15 -3.54
CA ASP A 153 -7.27 -11.97 -4.05
C ASP A 153 -6.43 -11.11 -5.00
N MET A 154 -5.28 -10.67 -4.51
CA MET A 154 -4.41 -9.72 -5.23
C MET A 154 -3.53 -10.39 -6.28
N ASN A 155 -3.46 -11.73 -6.32
CA ASN A 155 -2.75 -12.44 -7.38
C ASN A 155 -3.24 -13.88 -7.48
N THR A 156 -4.09 -14.17 -8.44
CA THR A 156 -4.65 -15.51 -8.66
C THR A 156 -3.62 -16.54 -9.10
N MET A 157 -2.41 -16.13 -9.47
CA MET A 157 -1.35 -16.97 -10.02
C MET A 157 -1.84 -17.92 -11.15
N GLY A 158 -2.84 -17.47 -11.92
CA GLY A 158 -3.46 -18.25 -13.00
C GLY A 158 -4.28 -19.46 -12.55
N GLY A 159 -4.57 -19.58 -11.26
CA GLY A 159 -5.16 -20.81 -10.68
C GLY A 159 -6.66 -20.79 -10.38
N GLY A 160 -7.35 -19.69 -10.64
CA GLY A 160 -8.79 -19.57 -10.33
C GLY A 160 -9.12 -19.70 -8.83
N THR A 161 -10.40 -20.00 -8.51
CA THR A 161 -10.92 -19.97 -7.13
C THR A 161 -10.49 -21.17 -6.25
N SER A 162 -9.69 -22.10 -6.76
CA SER A 162 -9.33 -23.35 -6.07
C SER A 162 -8.16 -23.22 -5.08
N PHE A 163 -7.61 -22.03 -4.91
CA PHE A 163 -6.41 -21.80 -4.11
C PHE A 163 -6.66 -20.74 -3.03
N GLU A 164 -5.80 -20.76 -2.02
CA GLU A 164 -5.86 -19.76 -0.96
C GLU A 164 -5.71 -18.34 -1.57
N LYS A 165 -6.57 -17.46 -1.11
CA LYS A 165 -6.57 -16.05 -1.49
C LYS A 165 -5.22 -15.41 -1.15
N GLN A 166 -4.62 -14.76 -2.11
CA GLN A 166 -3.39 -13.98 -1.95
C GLN A 166 -3.75 -12.57 -1.47
N ASN A 167 -4.16 -12.48 -0.24
CA ASN A 167 -4.46 -11.20 0.39
C ASN A 167 -3.22 -10.56 1.01
N ILE A 168 -3.35 -9.28 1.36
CA ILE A 168 -2.30 -8.51 2.03
C ILE A 168 -2.83 -8.08 3.40
N ILE A 169 -2.05 -8.36 4.43
CA ILE A 169 -2.36 -7.96 5.80
C ILE A 169 -1.58 -6.69 6.12
N THR A 170 -2.27 -5.63 6.48
CA THR A 170 -1.66 -4.34 6.81
C THR A 170 -1.56 -4.16 8.32
N HIS A 171 -0.40 -3.72 8.77
CA HIS A 171 -0.16 -3.29 10.15
C HIS A 171 0.36 -1.86 10.14
N THR A 172 -0.10 -1.04 11.09
CA THR A 172 0.38 0.32 11.27
C THR A 172 1.13 0.46 12.60
N ILE A 173 2.25 1.16 12.56
CA ILE A 173 3.04 1.54 13.74
C ILE A 173 3.12 3.06 13.73
N GLY A 174 2.37 3.69 14.63
CA GLY A 174 2.46 5.13 14.88
C GLY A 174 3.40 5.42 16.04
N PHE A 175 4.20 6.48 15.92
CA PHE A 175 5.06 6.97 16.99
C PHE A 175 4.99 8.51 17.06
N LYS A 176 5.25 9.05 18.24
CA LYS A 176 5.32 10.50 18.51
C LYS A 176 6.73 10.88 18.91
#